data_9fe7d05afb0fbadd39b582b36d942e67
#
_entry.id   9fe7d05afb0fbadd39b582b36d942e67
#
_cell.length_a   1.000
_cell.length_b   1.000
_cell.length_c   1.000
_cell.angle_alpha   90.00
_cell.angle_beta   90.00
_cell.angle_gamma   90.00
#
_symmetry.space_group_name_H-M   'P 1'
#
loop_
_entity.id
_entity.type
_entity.pdbx_description
1 polymer ?
#
loop_
_entity_poly.entity_id
_entity_poly.type
_entity_poly.pdbx_seq_one_letter_code
_entity_poly.pdbx_strand_id
1 'polypeptide(L)'
;VSLVARVLEAGGISTVTYTNARDIAASAGNPRQIFLNYPLGNPAGRPHDPENQREVLRAGLKLLEEAERPGIIIDLPHEWSESREWMRKFMTDEQPFISDDTEARRQELLTKAREQKAKRS
;
A
#
# COMPACT_ATOMS: atom_id res chain seq x y z
N VAL A 1 2.82 2.70 -7.51
CA VAL A 1 1.77 3.72 -7.23
C VAL A 1 2.39 5.12 -7.12
N SER A 2 3.40 5.32 -6.28
CA SER A 2 4.00 6.64 -6.02
C SER A 2 4.54 7.34 -7.26
N LEU A 3 5.25 6.62 -8.13
CA LEU A 3 5.77 7.20 -9.38
C LEU A 3 4.65 7.59 -10.34
N VAL A 4 3.58 6.81 -10.41
CA VAL A 4 2.38 7.12 -11.21
C VAL A 4 1.73 8.41 -10.71
N ALA A 5 1.54 8.54 -9.39
CA ALA A 5 0.98 9.75 -8.79
C ALA A 5 1.80 11.00 -9.16
N ARG A 6 3.12 10.92 -9.09
CA ARG A 6 4.00 12.04 -9.48
C ARG A 6 3.88 12.43 -10.95
N VAL A 7 3.76 11.45 -11.84
CA VAL A 7 3.58 11.70 -13.28
C VAL A 7 2.22 12.35 -13.55
N LEU A 8 1.15 11.87 -12.93
CA LEU A 8 -0.19 12.45 -13.05
C LEU A 8 -0.22 13.90 -12.55
N GLU A 9 0.37 14.17 -11.40
CA GLU A 9 0.45 15.52 -10.83
C GLU A 9 1.27 16.48 -11.72
N ALA A 10 2.37 15.99 -12.29
CA ALA A 10 3.12 16.78 -13.28
C ALA A 10 2.29 17.11 -14.54
N GLY A 11 1.32 16.26 -14.88
CA GLY A 11 0.36 16.48 -15.96
C GLY A 11 -0.87 17.31 -15.57
N GLY A 12 -0.93 17.82 -14.31
CA GLY A 12 -2.05 18.64 -13.83
C GLY A 12 -3.24 17.85 -13.27
N ILE A 13 -3.07 16.55 -12.99
CA ILE A 13 -4.10 15.70 -12.40
C ILE A 13 -3.80 15.50 -10.92
N SER A 14 -4.63 16.02 -10.04
CA SER A 14 -4.48 15.85 -8.59
C SER A 14 -4.68 14.41 -8.16
N THR A 15 -3.80 13.93 -7.28
CA THR A 15 -3.82 12.56 -6.78
C THR A 15 -3.77 12.50 -5.25
N VAL A 16 -4.33 11.45 -4.68
CA VAL A 16 -4.12 11.05 -3.29
C VAL A 16 -3.78 9.56 -3.26
N THR A 17 -2.82 9.18 -2.45
CA THR A 17 -2.42 7.78 -2.28
C THR A 17 -2.67 7.32 -0.85
N TYR A 18 -3.03 6.06 -0.69
CA TYR A 18 -3.20 5.42 0.60
C TYR A 18 -2.06 4.43 0.83
N THR A 19 -1.49 4.41 2.02
CA THR A 19 -0.32 3.59 2.32
C THR A 19 -0.37 3.00 3.73
N ASN A 20 0.21 1.80 3.87
CA ASN A 20 0.56 1.19 5.16
C ASN A 20 2.08 1.21 5.41
N ALA A 21 2.88 1.75 4.48
CA ALA A 21 4.32 1.86 4.57
C ALA A 21 4.74 3.34 4.51
N ARG A 22 4.66 4.03 5.65
CA ARG A 22 4.85 5.47 5.77
C ARG A 22 6.23 5.95 5.31
N ASP A 23 7.27 5.26 5.72
CA ASP A 23 8.66 5.56 5.40
C ASP A 23 8.96 5.44 3.91
N ILE A 24 8.52 4.35 3.29
CA ILE A 24 8.66 4.12 1.84
C ILE A 24 7.90 5.18 1.06
N ALA A 25 6.66 5.45 1.45
CA ALA A 25 5.81 6.43 0.78
C ALA A 25 6.35 7.86 0.93
N ALA A 26 6.87 8.22 2.09
CA ALA A 26 7.53 9.50 2.32
C ALA A 26 8.78 9.67 1.44
N SER A 27 9.62 8.63 1.36
CA SER A 27 10.82 8.63 0.51
C SER A 27 10.50 8.74 -0.99
N ALA A 28 9.36 8.21 -1.42
CA ALA A 28 8.91 8.27 -2.80
C ALA A 28 8.41 9.66 -3.23
N GLY A 29 8.16 10.56 -2.28
CA GLY A 29 7.81 11.96 -2.54
C GLY A 29 6.43 12.14 -3.19
N ASN A 30 5.42 11.40 -2.75
CA ASN A 30 4.04 11.58 -3.21
C ASN A 30 3.51 12.95 -2.81
N PRO A 31 2.71 13.58 -3.66
CA PRO A 31 2.14 14.90 -3.35
C PRO A 31 1.17 14.89 -2.18
N ARG A 32 0.29 13.88 -2.08
CA ARG A 32 -0.71 13.74 -1.02
C ARG A 32 -0.84 12.28 -0.62
N GLN A 33 -0.81 12.02 0.69
CA GLN A 33 -0.82 10.66 1.21
C GLN A 33 -1.67 10.54 2.46
N ILE A 34 -2.39 9.43 2.56
CA ILE A 34 -3.05 8.97 3.77
C ILE A 34 -2.29 7.74 4.28
N PHE A 35 -1.83 7.80 5.51
CA PHE A 35 -1.20 6.67 6.18
C PHE A 35 -2.16 6.02 7.18
N LEU A 36 -2.23 4.70 7.11
CA LEU A 36 -2.90 3.83 8.06
C LEU A 36 -1.91 2.85 8.64
N ASN A 37 -1.78 2.82 9.95
CA ASN A 37 -0.96 1.84 10.66
C ASN A 37 -1.66 0.48 10.73
N TYR A 38 -1.90 -0.12 9.57
CA TYR A 38 -2.53 -1.42 9.38
C TYR A 38 -1.55 -2.40 8.72
N PRO A 39 -1.82 -3.71 8.79
CA PRO A 39 -1.02 -4.69 8.06
C PRO A 39 -0.95 -4.36 6.57
N LEU A 40 0.22 -4.59 5.95
CA LEU A 40 0.42 -4.35 4.53
C LEU A 40 -0.67 -5.05 3.69
N GLY A 41 -1.18 -4.32 2.70
CA GLY A 41 -2.27 -4.79 1.85
C GLY A 41 -3.66 -4.26 2.25
N ASN A 42 -3.76 -3.49 3.34
CA ASN A 42 -5.02 -2.91 3.84
C ASN A 42 -5.01 -1.37 3.87
N PRO A 43 -4.59 -0.69 2.79
CA PRO A 43 -4.46 0.76 2.81
C PRO A 43 -5.82 1.49 2.75
N ALA A 44 -6.89 0.81 2.36
CA ALA A 44 -8.23 1.39 2.24
C ALA A 44 -9.15 1.08 3.42
N GLY A 45 -8.63 0.53 4.50
CA GLY A 45 -9.39 0.19 5.71
C GLY A 45 -9.42 -1.30 6.01
N ARG A 46 -10.12 -1.66 7.10
CA ARG A 46 -10.27 -3.06 7.54
C ARG A 46 -11.20 -3.83 6.61
N PRO A 47 -10.89 -5.12 6.31
CA PRO A 47 -11.83 -6.00 5.62
C PRO A 47 -13.14 -6.12 6.39
N HIS A 48 -14.26 -6.21 5.67
CA HIS A 48 -15.60 -6.37 6.23
C HIS A 48 -16.06 -5.26 7.20
N ASP A 49 -15.40 -4.11 7.18
CA ASP A 49 -15.73 -2.92 7.98
C ASP A 49 -16.01 -1.73 7.04
N PRO A 50 -17.22 -1.64 6.47
CA PRO A 50 -17.54 -0.60 5.49
C PRO A 50 -17.54 0.81 6.09
N GLU A 51 -17.73 0.95 7.39
CA GLU A 51 -17.68 2.26 8.04
C GLU A 51 -16.24 2.77 8.11
N ASN A 52 -15.31 1.95 8.61
CA ASN A 52 -13.88 2.29 8.60
C ASN A 52 -13.37 2.58 7.19
N GLN A 53 -13.77 1.79 6.20
CA GLN A 53 -13.38 2.00 4.80
C GLN A 53 -13.89 3.35 4.26
N ARG A 54 -15.14 3.73 4.58
CA ARG A 54 -15.70 5.03 4.19
C ARG A 54 -14.97 6.20 4.84
N GLU A 55 -14.63 6.09 6.11
CA GLU A 55 -13.86 7.11 6.83
C GLU A 55 -12.49 7.33 6.21
N VAL A 56 -11.79 6.24 5.91
CA VAL A 56 -10.48 6.27 5.25
C VAL A 56 -10.58 6.95 3.88
N LEU A 57 -11.56 6.55 3.06
CA LEU A 57 -11.76 7.14 1.74
C LEU A 57 -12.13 8.63 1.82
N ARG A 58 -13.02 9.00 2.74
CA ARG A 58 -13.37 10.42 2.96
C ARG A 58 -12.19 11.27 3.37
N ALA A 59 -11.30 10.74 4.22
CA ALA A 59 -10.09 11.45 4.60
C ALA A 59 -9.20 11.77 3.39
N GLY A 60 -9.07 10.85 2.46
CA GLY A 60 -8.32 11.08 1.23
C GLY A 60 -8.98 12.08 0.29
N LEU A 61 -10.29 12.00 0.09
CA LEU A 61 -11.03 12.97 -0.72
C LEU A 61 -10.95 14.38 -0.11
N LYS A 62 -11.07 14.48 1.21
CA LYS A 62 -10.91 15.74 1.93
C LYS A 62 -9.49 16.31 1.74
N LEU A 63 -8.46 15.48 1.88
CA LEU A 63 -7.08 15.90 1.63
C LEU A 63 -6.89 16.39 0.18
N LEU A 64 -7.55 15.73 -0.79
CA LEU A 64 -7.50 16.14 -2.19
C LEU A 64 -8.07 17.54 -2.42
N GLU A 65 -9.14 17.90 -1.70
CA GLU A 65 -9.81 19.22 -1.79
C GLU A 65 -9.05 20.31 -1.02
N GLU A 66 -8.52 19.99 0.17
CA GLU A 66 -7.99 20.98 1.11
C GLU A 66 -6.47 21.18 1.02
N ALA A 67 -5.73 20.30 0.37
CA ALA A 67 -4.27 20.41 0.33
C ALA A 67 -3.78 21.58 -0.52
N GLU A 68 -3.19 22.55 0.12
CA GLU A 68 -2.64 23.76 -0.51
C GLU A 68 -1.23 23.57 -1.07
N ARG A 69 -0.53 22.52 -0.67
CA ARG A 69 0.87 22.23 -1.05
C ARG A 69 1.12 20.73 -1.20
N PRO A 70 2.09 20.30 -2.01
CA PRO A 70 2.49 18.89 -2.09
C PRO A 70 3.32 18.46 -0.87
N GLY A 71 3.52 17.15 -0.73
CA GLY A 71 4.34 16.56 0.32
C GLY A 71 3.61 16.37 1.65
N ILE A 72 2.28 16.33 1.64
CA ILE A 72 1.46 16.15 2.85
C ILE A 72 1.21 14.65 3.08
N ILE A 73 1.47 14.21 4.32
CA ILE A 73 1.09 12.89 4.81
C ILE A 73 0.19 13.08 6.02
N ILE A 74 -1.02 12.55 5.96
CA ILE A 74 -1.96 12.52 7.08
C ILE A 74 -1.94 11.13 7.69
N ASP A 75 -1.58 11.06 8.96
CA ASP A 75 -1.62 9.84 9.76
C ASP A 75 -3.03 9.71 10.35
N LEU A 76 -3.81 8.72 9.92
CA LEU A 76 -5.14 8.49 10.48
C LEU A 76 -5.05 7.79 11.84
N PRO A 77 -5.91 8.17 12.81
CA PRO A 77 -5.85 7.66 14.17
C PRO A 77 -6.49 6.27 14.34
N HIS A 78 -6.86 5.61 13.26
CA HIS A 78 -7.49 4.31 13.32
C HIS A 78 -6.49 3.22 13.72
N GLU A 79 -6.93 2.31 14.59
CA GLU A 79 -6.17 1.13 15.00
C GLU A 79 -6.71 -0.12 14.30
N TRP A 80 -5.81 -1.02 13.90
CA TRP A 80 -6.18 -2.28 13.26
C TRP A 80 -6.99 -3.18 14.20
N SER A 81 -6.52 -3.29 15.43
CA SER A 81 -7.14 -4.04 16.52
C SER A 81 -6.79 -3.41 17.86
N GLU A 82 -7.48 -3.79 18.91
CA GLU A 82 -7.21 -3.31 20.28
C GLU A 82 -5.77 -3.64 20.74
N SER A 83 -5.25 -4.77 20.28
CA SER A 83 -3.87 -5.19 20.55
C SER A 83 -2.96 -4.89 19.36
N ARG A 84 -1.72 -4.47 19.64
CA ARG A 84 -0.68 -4.28 18.62
C ARG A 84 0.19 -5.52 18.41
N GLU A 85 -0.22 -6.67 18.90
CA GLU A 85 0.54 -7.93 18.73
C GLU A 85 0.74 -8.32 17.26
N TRP A 86 -0.19 -7.96 16.37
CA TRP A 86 -0.06 -8.19 14.95
C TRP A 86 1.23 -7.58 14.36
N MET A 87 1.73 -6.48 14.92
CA MET A 87 2.97 -5.83 14.47
C MET A 87 4.21 -6.68 14.77
N ARG A 88 4.14 -7.54 15.81
CA ARG A 88 5.24 -8.43 16.20
C ARG A 88 5.24 -9.73 15.43
N LYS A 89 4.07 -10.15 14.94
CA LYS A 89 3.88 -11.42 14.21
C LYS A 89 4.10 -11.28 12.70
N PHE A 90 4.24 -10.05 12.22
CA PHE A 90 4.47 -9.80 10.80
C PHE A 90 5.89 -10.24 10.40
N MET A 91 6.00 -11.04 9.34
CA MET A 91 7.27 -11.64 8.86
C MET A 91 7.91 -12.63 9.84
N THR A 92 7.12 -13.32 10.63
CA THR A 92 7.58 -14.45 11.46
C THR A 92 7.26 -15.78 10.80
N ASP A 93 7.77 -16.89 11.38
CA ASP A 93 7.42 -18.23 10.93
C ASP A 93 5.92 -18.53 11.01
N GLU A 94 5.19 -17.86 11.93
CA GLU A 94 3.73 -17.96 12.05
C GLU A 94 2.98 -17.17 10.96
N GLN A 95 3.57 -16.06 10.49
CA GLN A 95 3.04 -15.21 9.41
C GLN A 95 4.18 -14.83 8.46
N PRO A 96 4.66 -15.74 7.63
CA PRO A 96 5.71 -15.46 6.67
C PRO A 96 5.22 -14.48 5.61
N PHE A 97 6.10 -13.59 5.17
CA PHE A 97 5.81 -12.66 4.05
C PHE A 97 5.53 -13.42 2.75
N ILE A 98 6.21 -14.56 2.58
CA ILE A 98 6.01 -15.48 1.46
C ILE A 98 5.65 -16.85 2.06
N SER A 99 4.44 -17.35 1.81
CA SER A 99 4.07 -18.71 2.16
C SER A 99 4.73 -19.72 1.22
N ASP A 100 4.87 -20.98 1.67
CA ASP A 100 5.42 -22.06 0.85
C ASP A 100 4.70 -22.19 -0.49
N ASP A 101 3.39 -22.05 -0.51
CA ASP A 101 2.57 -22.07 -1.73
C ASP A 101 2.92 -20.92 -2.69
N THR A 102 3.17 -19.75 -2.15
CA THR A 102 3.55 -18.57 -2.94
C THR A 102 4.94 -18.74 -3.53
N GLU A 103 5.88 -19.29 -2.78
CA GLU A 103 7.24 -19.57 -3.27
C GLU A 103 7.22 -20.67 -4.33
N ALA A 104 6.47 -21.76 -4.13
CA ALA A 104 6.29 -22.81 -5.14
C ALA A 104 5.73 -22.24 -6.45
N ARG A 105 4.69 -21.41 -6.38
CA ARG A 105 4.12 -20.74 -7.55
C ARG A 105 5.10 -19.79 -8.24
N ARG A 106 5.90 -19.07 -7.48
CA ARG A 106 6.95 -18.20 -8.00
C ARG A 106 8.01 -18.99 -8.76
N GLN A 107 8.47 -20.10 -8.21
CA GLN A 107 9.46 -20.98 -8.86
C GLN A 107 8.91 -21.57 -10.18
N GLU A 108 7.65 -21.98 -10.19
CA GLU A 108 6.99 -22.45 -11.39
C GLU A 108 6.93 -21.38 -12.49
N LEU A 109 6.56 -20.15 -12.14
CA LEU A 109 6.52 -19.03 -13.08
C LEU A 109 7.91 -18.68 -13.64
N LEU A 110 8.94 -18.70 -12.78
CA LEU A 110 10.32 -18.46 -13.21
C LEU A 110 10.82 -19.55 -14.16
N THR A 111 10.48 -20.81 -13.93
CA THR A 111 10.81 -21.93 -14.82
C THR A 111 10.14 -21.77 -16.18
N LYS A 112 8.84 -21.50 -16.21
CA LYS A 112 8.09 -21.23 -17.44
C LYS A 112 8.67 -20.06 -18.24
N ALA A 113 9.05 -18.97 -17.54
CA ALA A 113 9.65 -17.80 -18.19
C ALA A 113 11.02 -18.12 -18.82
N ARG A 114 11.85 -18.95 -18.15
CA ARG A 114 13.14 -19.41 -18.69
C ARG A 114 12.96 -20.29 -19.95
N GLU A 115 12.01 -21.22 -19.90
CA GLU A 115 11.69 -22.07 -21.06
C GLU A 115 11.19 -21.28 -22.26
N GLN A 116 10.33 -20.27 -22.03
CA GLN A 116 9.84 -19.39 -23.08
C GLN A 116 10.97 -18.56 -23.70
N LYS A 117 11.89 -18.08 -22.86
CA LYS A 117 13.06 -17.33 -23.34
C LYS A 117 13.97 -18.20 -24.18
N ALA A 118 14.22 -19.44 -23.77
CA ALA A 118 15.03 -20.40 -24.52
C ALA A 118 14.42 -20.76 -25.88
N LYS A 119 13.07 -20.83 -26.00
CA LYS A 119 12.38 -21.10 -27.26
C LYS A 119 12.37 -19.90 -28.25
N ARG A 120 12.68 -18.70 -27.76
CA ARG A 120 12.74 -17.46 -28.57
C ARG A 120 14.15 -17.11 -29.01
N SER A 121 15.13 -17.77 -28.46
CA SER A 121 16.56 -17.65 -28.84
C SER A 121 16.92 -18.69 -29.87
#